data_9900b3e8827aa83960dfa6f281bbf0aa
#
_entry.id   9900b3e8827aa83960dfa6f281bbf0aa
#
_cell.length_a   1.000
_cell.length_b   1.000
_cell.length_c   1.000
_cell.angle_alpha   90.00
_cell.angle_beta   90.00
_cell.angle_gamma   90.00
#
_symmetry.space_group_name_H-M   'P 1'
#
loop_
_entity.id
_entity.type
_entity.pdbx_description
1 polymer ?
#
loop_
_entity_poly.entity_id
_entity_poly.type
_entity_poly.pdbx_seq_one_letter_code
_entity_poly.pdbx_strand_id
1 'polypeptide(L)'
;MQQKRKVELLAPAGNMEKLKTAFHFGADACFVGGSAFNLRGMSSNFKNSELKKAIDYVHSLGKRIFVTLNIFAHNSEIEYMPRFIRLLDEYGADAVIVADLGVFQLVREHAPNLPIHVSTQANNTNWMSVKTWRDMGAKRVILAREMSLNEIRTIKEKVPDVEVEVFIHGAMCMAISGRCLLSNYFTSRDANRGICAQDCRWSYKVIAEGHEEKGAHDIVEEHGSTFIFNAKDLCTIEFIDKVLETGVDSLKIEGRMKSIYYNSTVVKQYRQALDSYYSGNYKYDPKWLEELQTISHRLYSKGFYLGVTTEEDQNYHTGSSYSQTYQLVAKVAEKLDNNKYVWEIRNRVYTSSELELVRPHQDPVKFKIKNFLNTKNNEIIEVAHPNTVAIIETDVEMEPMDLIRVRLPEGQSDTDMETGENTL
;
A
#
# COMPACT_ATOMS: atom_id res chain seq x y z
N MET A 1 14.80 25.68 -19.99
CA MET A 1 14.67 24.35 -19.37
C MET A 1 13.19 24.01 -19.33
N GLN A 2 12.75 22.99 -20.05
CA GLN A 2 11.36 22.51 -19.91
C GLN A 2 11.15 22.05 -18.47
N GLN A 3 10.13 22.59 -17.82
CA GLN A 3 9.75 22.18 -16.47
C GLN A 3 9.42 20.68 -16.50
N LYS A 4 10.26 19.83 -15.91
CA LYS A 4 10.02 18.38 -15.86
C LYS A 4 8.62 18.16 -15.25
N ARG A 5 7.75 17.46 -15.96
CA ARG A 5 6.42 17.07 -15.45
C ARG A 5 6.61 16.33 -14.13
N LYS A 6 5.95 16.77 -13.07
CA LYS A 6 6.00 16.08 -11.77
C LYS A 6 5.33 14.72 -11.90
N VAL A 7 6.03 13.68 -11.44
CA VAL A 7 5.50 12.31 -11.36
C VAL A 7 4.42 12.23 -10.28
N GLU A 8 3.34 11.50 -10.54
CA GLU A 8 2.25 11.27 -9.60
C GLU A 8 2.64 10.25 -8.52
N LEU A 9 2.42 10.56 -7.26
CA LEU A 9 2.51 9.61 -6.14
C LEU A 9 1.12 9.02 -5.87
N LEU A 10 0.93 7.75 -6.23
CA LEU A 10 -0.33 7.03 -6.14
C LEU A 10 -0.36 6.13 -4.90
N ALA A 11 -1.23 6.46 -3.96
CA ALA A 11 -1.39 5.74 -2.70
C ALA A 11 -2.59 4.78 -2.69
N PRO A 12 -2.53 3.67 -1.94
CA PRO A 12 -3.65 2.77 -1.75
C PRO A 12 -4.63 3.30 -0.70
N ALA A 13 -5.94 3.11 -0.91
CA ALA A 13 -6.93 3.38 0.12
C ALA A 13 -8.04 2.31 0.14
N GLY A 14 -8.21 1.65 1.28
CA GLY A 14 -9.25 0.63 1.48
C GLY A 14 -10.55 1.21 2.05
N ASN A 15 -10.52 2.39 2.68
CA ASN A 15 -11.67 3.10 3.24
C ASN A 15 -11.43 4.61 3.27
N MET A 16 -12.46 5.36 3.67
CA MET A 16 -12.43 6.82 3.70
C MET A 16 -11.33 7.38 4.62
N GLU A 17 -11.04 6.74 5.73
CA GLU A 17 -10.00 7.18 6.65
C GLU A 17 -8.62 7.08 6.00
N LYS A 18 -8.28 5.90 5.42
CA LYS A 18 -7.02 5.71 4.68
C LYS A 18 -6.88 6.68 3.51
N LEU A 19 -8.00 6.96 2.82
CA LEU A 19 -8.03 7.93 1.72
C LEU A 19 -7.65 9.33 2.21
N LYS A 20 -8.31 9.83 3.24
CA LYS A 20 -8.05 11.14 3.82
C LYS A 20 -6.61 11.26 4.32
N THR A 21 -6.14 10.24 5.04
CA THR A 21 -4.80 10.19 5.60
C THR A 21 -3.72 10.17 4.51
N ALA A 22 -3.92 9.42 3.42
CA ALA A 22 -2.99 9.40 2.30
C ALA A 22 -2.81 10.79 1.67
N PHE A 23 -3.89 11.53 1.44
CA PHE A 23 -3.81 12.90 0.92
C PHE A 23 -3.20 13.88 1.91
N HIS A 24 -3.53 13.77 3.20
CA HIS A 24 -2.91 14.59 4.25
C HIS A 24 -1.38 14.44 4.25
N PHE A 25 -0.87 13.21 4.07
CA PHE A 25 0.57 12.94 4.04
C PHE A 25 1.23 13.13 2.67
N GLY A 26 0.51 13.59 1.65
CA GLY A 26 1.09 14.10 0.41
C GLY A 26 0.93 13.24 -0.84
N ALA A 27 -0.04 12.32 -0.88
CA ALA A 27 -0.40 11.62 -2.12
C ALA A 27 -0.99 12.58 -3.16
N ASP A 28 -0.72 12.31 -4.44
CA ASP A 28 -1.29 13.04 -5.57
C ASP A 28 -2.58 12.40 -6.08
N ALA A 29 -2.69 11.09 -5.94
CA ALA A 29 -3.86 10.31 -6.28
C ALA A 29 -4.00 9.09 -5.35
N CYS A 30 -5.21 8.53 -5.29
CA CYS A 30 -5.45 7.27 -4.60
C CYS A 30 -6.13 6.25 -5.50
N PHE A 31 -5.82 4.96 -5.31
CA PHE A 31 -6.60 3.87 -5.89
C PHE A 31 -7.40 3.14 -4.81
N VAL A 32 -8.65 2.86 -5.16
CA VAL A 32 -9.65 2.27 -4.26
C VAL A 32 -10.32 1.05 -4.90
N GLY A 33 -10.99 0.23 -4.11
CA GLY A 33 -11.85 -0.85 -4.60
C GLY A 33 -13.30 -0.61 -4.22
N GLY A 34 -14.21 -0.89 -5.14
CA GLY A 34 -15.62 -1.04 -4.83
C GLY A 34 -15.91 -2.32 -4.05
N SER A 35 -17.15 -2.53 -3.62
CA SER A 35 -17.57 -3.76 -2.94
C SER A 35 -17.51 -5.01 -3.84
N ALA A 36 -17.40 -4.83 -5.16
CA ALA A 36 -17.33 -5.90 -6.15
C ALA A 36 -16.16 -5.66 -7.15
N PHE A 37 -15.81 -6.70 -7.90
CA PHE A 37 -14.92 -6.67 -9.06
C PHE A 37 -13.48 -6.21 -8.81
N ASN A 38 -12.95 -6.39 -7.59
CA ASN A 38 -11.58 -6.05 -7.26
C ASN A 38 -10.83 -7.19 -6.54
N LEU A 39 -9.49 -7.19 -6.65
CA LEU A 39 -8.61 -8.24 -6.13
C LEU A 39 -8.34 -8.20 -4.62
N ARG A 40 -9.05 -7.42 -3.88
CA ARG A 40 -8.95 -7.34 -2.42
C ARG A 40 -10.34 -7.49 -1.80
N GLY A 41 -11.06 -8.52 -2.19
CA GLY A 41 -12.41 -8.82 -1.71
C GLY A 41 -12.52 -8.93 -0.19
N MET A 42 -11.45 -9.39 0.49
CA MET A 42 -11.38 -9.51 1.95
C MET A 42 -11.00 -8.20 2.67
N SER A 43 -10.63 -7.14 1.95
CA SER A 43 -10.36 -5.84 2.58
C SER A 43 -11.64 -5.04 2.79
N SER A 44 -11.57 -4.02 3.65
CA SER A 44 -12.57 -2.96 3.64
C SER A 44 -12.60 -2.33 2.23
N ASN A 45 -13.76 -2.34 1.60
CA ASN A 45 -13.98 -1.78 0.28
C ASN A 45 -15.13 -0.77 0.37
N PHE A 46 -15.12 0.21 -0.52
CA PHE A 46 -16.16 1.23 -0.56
C PHE A 46 -17.48 0.65 -1.08
N LYS A 47 -18.57 0.84 -0.36
CA LYS A 47 -19.91 0.69 -0.91
C LYS A 47 -20.15 1.76 -1.98
N ASN A 48 -21.13 1.54 -2.87
CA ASN A 48 -21.38 2.49 -3.96
C ASN A 48 -21.64 3.93 -3.46
N SER A 49 -22.40 4.08 -2.39
CA SER A 49 -22.66 5.40 -1.77
C SER A 49 -21.42 6.02 -1.12
N GLU A 50 -20.49 5.21 -0.65
CA GLU A 50 -19.22 5.66 -0.10
C GLU A 50 -18.23 6.03 -1.21
N LEU A 51 -18.25 5.34 -2.36
CA LEU A 51 -17.45 5.69 -3.54
C LEU A 51 -17.79 7.10 -4.03
N LYS A 52 -19.09 7.44 -4.15
CA LYS A 52 -19.50 8.78 -4.55
C LYS A 52 -18.96 9.84 -3.59
N LYS A 53 -19.09 9.63 -2.28
CA LYS A 53 -18.54 10.53 -1.26
C LYS A 53 -17.01 10.64 -1.33
N ALA A 54 -16.34 9.52 -1.61
CA ALA A 54 -14.87 9.51 -1.76
C ALA A 54 -14.42 10.30 -2.98
N ILE A 55 -15.09 10.13 -4.12
CA ILE A 55 -14.81 10.86 -5.36
C ILE A 55 -15.02 12.38 -5.12
N ASP A 56 -16.17 12.77 -4.57
CA ASP A 56 -16.49 14.19 -4.30
C ASP A 56 -15.46 14.82 -3.35
N TYR A 57 -15.07 14.10 -2.30
CA TYR A 57 -14.04 14.57 -1.37
C TYR A 57 -12.68 14.75 -2.08
N VAL A 58 -12.25 13.79 -2.89
CA VAL A 58 -10.97 13.85 -3.61
C VAL A 58 -10.96 15.02 -4.59
N HIS A 59 -12.05 15.21 -5.32
CA HIS A 59 -12.20 16.33 -6.27
C HIS A 59 -12.22 17.68 -5.55
N SER A 60 -12.79 17.77 -4.34
CA SER A 60 -12.73 19.00 -3.53
C SER A 60 -11.30 19.42 -3.15
N LEU A 61 -10.36 18.46 -3.15
CA LEU A 61 -8.93 18.68 -2.94
C LEU A 61 -8.16 18.95 -4.25
N GLY A 62 -8.82 18.92 -5.41
CA GLY A 62 -8.16 18.99 -6.74
C GLY A 62 -7.27 17.77 -7.02
N LYS A 63 -7.56 16.62 -6.41
CA LYS A 63 -6.81 15.36 -6.51
C LYS A 63 -7.57 14.34 -7.37
N ARG A 64 -6.96 13.16 -7.61
CA ARG A 64 -7.53 12.10 -8.46
C ARG A 64 -7.78 10.80 -7.69
N ILE A 65 -8.79 10.05 -8.15
CA ILE A 65 -9.16 8.75 -7.58
C ILE A 65 -9.42 7.72 -8.69
N PHE A 66 -8.78 6.55 -8.58
CA PHE A 66 -8.90 5.48 -9.54
C PHE A 66 -9.57 4.26 -8.92
N VAL A 67 -10.54 3.67 -9.62
CA VAL A 67 -11.32 2.54 -9.10
C VAL A 67 -10.87 1.24 -9.75
N THR A 68 -10.57 0.22 -8.94
CA THR A 68 -10.12 -1.08 -9.45
C THR A 68 -11.28 -1.94 -9.92
N LEU A 69 -11.16 -2.45 -11.17
CA LEU A 69 -12.00 -3.47 -11.82
C LEU A 69 -11.09 -4.60 -12.31
N ASN A 70 -10.18 -5.07 -11.48
CA ASN A 70 -9.02 -5.85 -11.91
C ASN A 70 -9.05 -7.32 -11.48
N ILE A 71 -10.23 -7.88 -11.23
CA ILE A 71 -10.40 -9.33 -11.11
C ILE A 71 -10.22 -10.02 -12.46
N PHE A 72 -9.93 -11.32 -12.45
CA PHE A 72 -10.16 -12.18 -13.61
C PHE A 72 -11.64 -12.51 -13.64
N ALA A 73 -12.37 -11.79 -14.50
CA ALA A 73 -13.82 -11.90 -14.57
C ALA A 73 -14.27 -13.22 -15.20
N HIS A 74 -15.23 -13.90 -14.58
CA HIS A 74 -15.93 -15.04 -15.16
C HIS A 74 -17.23 -14.57 -15.83
N ASN A 75 -17.85 -15.42 -16.65
CA ASN A 75 -19.06 -15.05 -17.38
C ASN A 75 -20.20 -14.56 -16.47
N SER A 76 -20.27 -15.07 -15.25
CA SER A 76 -21.28 -14.63 -14.25
C SER A 76 -21.08 -13.19 -13.81
N GLU A 77 -19.87 -12.63 -13.85
CA GLU A 77 -19.65 -11.22 -13.48
C GLU A 77 -19.82 -10.28 -14.66
N ILE A 78 -19.51 -10.75 -15.86
CA ILE A 78 -19.58 -9.94 -17.09
C ILE A 78 -20.98 -9.32 -17.28
N GLU A 79 -22.03 -10.04 -16.94
CA GLU A 79 -23.43 -9.56 -17.06
C GLU A 79 -23.75 -8.37 -16.14
N TYR A 80 -23.10 -8.28 -14.98
CA TYR A 80 -23.36 -7.25 -13.97
C TYR A 80 -22.41 -6.05 -14.04
N MET A 81 -21.22 -6.21 -14.65
CA MET A 81 -20.22 -5.14 -14.76
C MET A 81 -20.69 -3.90 -15.49
N PRO A 82 -21.47 -3.96 -16.59
CA PRO A 82 -21.92 -2.76 -17.32
C PRO A 82 -22.65 -1.75 -16.45
N ARG A 83 -23.45 -2.21 -15.51
CA ARG A 83 -24.17 -1.33 -14.58
C ARG A 83 -23.19 -0.59 -13.65
N PHE A 84 -22.17 -1.29 -13.15
CA PHE A 84 -21.20 -0.70 -12.25
C PHE A 84 -20.25 0.24 -12.99
N ILE A 85 -19.85 -0.09 -14.23
CA ILE A 85 -19.03 0.77 -15.09
C ILE A 85 -19.72 2.11 -15.35
N ARG A 86 -21.00 2.11 -15.75
CA ARG A 86 -21.80 3.34 -15.94
C ARG A 86 -21.92 4.15 -14.65
N LEU A 87 -22.06 3.48 -13.50
CA LEU A 87 -22.11 4.15 -12.20
C LEU A 87 -20.79 4.88 -11.86
N LEU A 88 -19.65 4.27 -12.18
CA LEU A 88 -18.34 4.91 -11.96
C LEU A 88 -18.13 6.14 -12.86
N ASP A 89 -18.58 6.07 -14.11
CA ASP A 89 -18.56 7.20 -15.05
C ASP A 89 -19.49 8.35 -14.55
N GLU A 90 -20.72 7.99 -14.13
CA GLU A 90 -21.67 8.95 -13.54
C GLU A 90 -21.14 9.60 -12.26
N TYR A 91 -20.41 8.85 -11.43
CA TYR A 91 -19.81 9.38 -10.21
C TYR A 91 -18.58 10.25 -10.47
N GLY A 92 -18.05 10.19 -11.68
CA GLY A 92 -16.89 10.97 -12.11
C GLY A 92 -15.56 10.37 -11.65
N ALA A 93 -15.43 9.03 -11.60
CA ALA A 93 -14.13 8.42 -11.37
C ALA A 93 -13.11 8.87 -12.42
N ASP A 94 -11.88 9.23 -11.98
CA ASP A 94 -10.85 9.74 -12.89
C ASP A 94 -10.26 8.65 -13.81
N ALA A 95 -10.33 7.38 -13.40
CA ALA A 95 -10.02 6.23 -14.23
C ALA A 95 -10.48 4.93 -13.56
N VAL A 96 -10.55 3.87 -14.36
CA VAL A 96 -10.68 2.48 -13.86
C VAL A 96 -9.40 1.69 -14.14
N ILE A 97 -9.04 0.79 -13.20
CA ILE A 97 -7.87 -0.09 -13.32
C ILE A 97 -8.35 -1.49 -13.70
N VAL A 98 -8.00 -1.96 -14.90
CA VAL A 98 -8.54 -3.18 -15.54
C VAL A 98 -7.41 -4.15 -15.88
N ALA A 99 -7.62 -5.46 -15.66
CA ALA A 99 -6.64 -6.50 -16.01
C ALA A 99 -7.09 -7.41 -17.16
N ASP A 100 -8.39 -7.54 -17.36
CA ASP A 100 -9.03 -8.45 -18.28
C ASP A 100 -9.46 -7.74 -19.57
N LEU A 101 -9.23 -8.35 -20.74
CA LEU A 101 -9.57 -7.78 -22.05
C LEU A 101 -11.08 -7.61 -22.25
N GLY A 102 -11.87 -8.56 -21.75
CA GLY A 102 -13.34 -8.46 -21.82
C GLY A 102 -13.86 -7.29 -21.00
N VAL A 103 -13.31 -7.12 -19.78
CA VAL A 103 -13.64 -5.95 -18.93
C VAL A 103 -13.17 -4.65 -19.57
N PHE A 104 -12.01 -4.63 -20.23
CA PHE A 104 -11.53 -3.47 -21.01
C PHE A 104 -12.55 -3.09 -22.08
N GLN A 105 -13.03 -4.07 -22.85
CA GLN A 105 -14.03 -3.84 -23.89
C GLN A 105 -15.35 -3.33 -23.32
N LEU A 106 -15.81 -3.90 -22.20
CA LEU A 106 -17.02 -3.42 -21.52
C LEU A 106 -16.92 -1.95 -21.08
N VAL A 107 -15.75 -1.52 -20.58
CA VAL A 107 -15.55 -0.10 -20.25
C VAL A 107 -15.66 0.77 -21.51
N ARG A 108 -15.03 0.35 -22.60
CA ARG A 108 -15.10 1.07 -23.90
C ARG A 108 -16.52 1.19 -24.44
N GLU A 109 -17.35 0.19 -24.26
CA GLU A 109 -18.74 0.17 -24.72
C GLU A 109 -19.69 0.98 -23.83
N HIS A 110 -19.50 0.91 -22.51
CA HIS A 110 -20.47 1.44 -21.56
C HIS A 110 -20.09 2.76 -20.89
N ALA A 111 -18.81 3.15 -20.97
CA ALA A 111 -18.28 4.40 -20.47
C ALA A 111 -17.07 4.87 -21.37
N PRO A 112 -17.32 5.21 -22.64
CA PRO A 112 -16.25 5.43 -23.63
C PRO A 112 -15.30 6.58 -23.29
N ASN A 113 -15.72 7.51 -22.44
CA ASN A 113 -14.91 8.64 -21.99
C ASN A 113 -14.15 8.37 -20.67
N LEU A 114 -14.48 7.29 -19.96
CA LEU A 114 -13.81 6.93 -18.71
C LEU A 114 -12.41 6.38 -19.00
N PRO A 115 -11.32 7.03 -18.53
CA PRO A 115 -9.97 6.58 -18.78
C PRO A 115 -9.70 5.17 -18.21
N ILE A 116 -8.95 4.38 -18.98
CA ILE A 116 -8.59 3.01 -18.59
C ILE A 116 -7.09 2.95 -18.29
N HIS A 117 -6.76 2.49 -17.08
CA HIS A 117 -5.43 2.11 -16.66
C HIS A 117 -5.31 0.58 -16.68
N VAL A 118 -4.35 0.06 -17.42
CA VAL A 118 -4.13 -1.40 -17.50
C VAL A 118 -3.36 -1.86 -16.28
N SER A 119 -3.94 -2.81 -15.53
CA SER A 119 -3.37 -3.33 -14.29
C SER A 119 -2.05 -4.08 -14.51
N THR A 120 -1.18 -4.09 -13.52
CA THR A 120 0.02 -4.94 -13.47
C THR A 120 -0.28 -6.42 -13.71
N GLN A 121 -1.49 -6.87 -13.39
CA GLN A 121 -1.92 -8.26 -13.61
C GLN A 121 -2.19 -8.62 -15.07
N ALA A 122 -2.18 -7.66 -15.98
CA ALA A 122 -2.07 -7.94 -17.41
C ALA A 122 -0.64 -8.35 -17.82
N ASN A 123 0.32 -8.38 -16.87
CA ASN A 123 1.70 -8.87 -17.04
C ASN A 123 2.46 -8.14 -18.17
N ASN A 124 2.41 -6.83 -18.17
CA ASN A 124 3.10 -6.01 -19.17
C ASN A 124 4.60 -5.94 -18.88
N THR A 125 5.38 -6.70 -19.62
CA THR A 125 6.83 -6.84 -19.44
C THR A 125 7.66 -6.34 -20.65
N ASN A 126 7.02 -5.78 -21.68
CA ASN A 126 7.71 -5.31 -22.88
C ASN A 126 6.96 -4.17 -23.56
N TRP A 127 7.68 -3.37 -24.36
CA TRP A 127 7.13 -2.22 -25.04
C TRP A 127 6.05 -2.55 -26.08
N MET A 128 6.05 -3.76 -26.68
CA MET A 128 5.06 -4.15 -27.66
C MET A 128 3.69 -4.37 -27.02
N SER A 129 3.64 -5.02 -25.85
CA SER A 129 2.38 -5.16 -25.08
C SER A 129 1.84 -3.81 -24.63
N VAL A 130 2.72 -2.90 -24.19
CA VAL A 130 2.36 -1.54 -23.80
C VAL A 130 1.81 -0.76 -25.00
N LYS A 131 2.46 -0.88 -26.18
CA LYS A 131 1.99 -0.29 -27.43
C LYS A 131 0.61 -0.83 -27.83
N THR A 132 0.39 -2.13 -27.72
CA THR A 132 -0.90 -2.74 -28.04
C THR A 132 -2.02 -2.20 -27.16
N TRP A 133 -1.80 -2.11 -25.85
CA TRP A 133 -2.78 -1.50 -24.95
C TRP A 133 -3.06 -0.04 -25.27
N ARG A 134 -2.02 0.75 -25.60
CA ARG A 134 -2.19 2.13 -26.06
C ARG A 134 -3.05 2.18 -27.33
N ASP A 135 -2.75 1.34 -28.32
CA ASP A 135 -3.48 1.30 -29.61
C ASP A 135 -4.95 0.91 -29.40
N MET A 136 -5.26 0.13 -28.37
CA MET A 136 -6.63 -0.18 -27.93
C MET A 136 -7.31 0.98 -27.19
N GLY A 137 -6.58 2.01 -26.78
CA GLY A 137 -7.09 3.20 -26.12
C GLY A 137 -6.84 3.25 -24.61
N ALA A 138 -5.91 2.46 -24.08
CA ALA A 138 -5.47 2.62 -22.69
C ALA A 138 -4.78 3.96 -22.48
N LYS A 139 -5.12 4.65 -21.39
CA LYS A 139 -4.51 5.91 -20.99
C LYS A 139 -3.19 5.69 -20.25
N ARG A 140 -3.11 4.62 -19.45
CA ARG A 140 -1.96 4.26 -18.63
C ARG A 140 -1.75 2.75 -18.61
N VAL A 141 -0.49 2.31 -18.53
CA VAL A 141 -0.14 0.92 -18.33
C VAL A 141 0.72 0.78 -17.07
N ILE A 142 0.25 -0.07 -16.14
CA ILE A 142 0.98 -0.43 -14.93
C ILE A 142 1.85 -1.62 -15.27
N LEU A 143 3.17 -1.45 -15.18
CA LEU A 143 4.11 -2.50 -15.56
C LEU A 143 4.13 -3.65 -14.53
N ALA A 144 4.59 -4.80 -14.98
CA ALA A 144 4.94 -5.90 -14.11
C ALA A 144 6.08 -5.49 -13.16
N ARG A 145 6.15 -6.12 -11.97
CA ARG A 145 7.17 -5.79 -10.95
C ARG A 145 8.53 -6.42 -11.25
N GLU A 146 8.56 -7.31 -12.21
CA GLU A 146 9.71 -8.07 -12.66
C GLU A 146 10.56 -7.33 -13.70
N MET A 147 10.39 -6.01 -13.81
CA MET A 147 11.05 -5.14 -14.77
C MET A 147 12.28 -4.45 -14.18
N SER A 148 13.37 -4.39 -14.95
CA SER A 148 14.54 -3.57 -14.65
C SER A 148 14.35 -2.11 -15.08
N LEU A 149 15.14 -1.19 -14.49
CA LEU A 149 15.14 0.23 -14.88
C LEU A 149 15.43 0.43 -16.38
N ASN A 150 16.28 -0.40 -16.99
CA ASN A 150 16.62 -0.31 -18.41
C ASN A 150 15.43 -0.69 -19.29
N GLU A 151 14.70 -1.73 -18.93
CA GLU A 151 13.48 -2.15 -19.66
C GLU A 151 12.39 -1.08 -19.55
N ILE A 152 12.19 -0.50 -18.37
CA ILE A 152 11.24 0.60 -18.17
C ILE A 152 11.60 1.80 -19.03
N ARG A 153 12.88 2.20 -19.06
CA ARG A 153 13.38 3.28 -19.93
C ARG A 153 13.09 2.97 -21.41
N THR A 154 13.40 1.75 -21.85
CA THR A 154 13.13 1.29 -23.23
C THR A 154 11.64 1.39 -23.57
N ILE A 155 10.74 1.03 -22.66
CA ILE A 155 9.30 1.17 -22.85
C ILE A 155 8.93 2.63 -23.06
N LYS A 156 9.40 3.53 -22.20
CA LYS A 156 9.11 4.98 -22.30
C LYS A 156 9.65 5.61 -23.57
N GLU A 157 10.83 5.17 -24.04
CA GLU A 157 11.43 5.63 -25.30
C GLU A 157 10.63 5.14 -26.53
N LYS A 158 10.16 3.89 -26.51
CA LYS A 158 9.45 3.27 -27.63
C LYS A 158 7.97 3.68 -27.70
N VAL A 159 7.35 3.99 -26.55
CA VAL A 159 5.91 4.31 -26.44
C VAL A 159 5.74 5.56 -25.56
N PRO A 160 6.21 6.75 -26.00
CA PRO A 160 6.25 7.95 -25.16
C PRO A 160 4.88 8.57 -24.89
N ASP A 161 3.87 8.23 -25.68
CA ASP A 161 2.52 8.80 -25.71
C ASP A 161 1.50 8.07 -24.80
N VAL A 162 1.94 7.03 -24.05
CA VAL A 162 1.16 6.38 -23.00
C VAL A 162 1.77 6.65 -21.65
N GLU A 163 0.94 6.83 -20.62
CA GLU A 163 1.42 6.92 -19.25
C GLU A 163 1.90 5.55 -18.74
N VAL A 164 3.05 5.53 -18.09
CA VAL A 164 3.63 4.33 -17.46
C VAL A 164 3.65 4.50 -15.95
N GLU A 165 3.12 3.49 -15.26
CA GLU A 165 3.08 3.42 -13.80
C GLU A 165 3.90 2.22 -13.31
N VAL A 166 4.67 2.41 -12.23
CA VAL A 166 5.48 1.35 -11.62
C VAL A 166 5.26 1.30 -10.12
N PHE A 167 5.39 0.12 -9.53
CA PHE A 167 5.38 -0.02 -8.07
C PHE A 167 6.71 0.41 -7.48
N ILE A 168 6.68 1.14 -6.36
CA ILE A 168 7.88 1.62 -5.66
C ILE A 168 8.03 1.05 -4.25
N HIS A 169 6.94 0.56 -3.66
CA HIS A 169 6.96 0.08 -2.27
C HIS A 169 5.87 -0.96 -2.02
N GLY A 170 6.18 -1.90 -1.11
CA GLY A 170 5.23 -2.85 -0.54
C GLY A 170 5.41 -4.29 -1.01
N ALA A 171 4.44 -5.14 -0.71
CA ALA A 171 4.54 -6.58 -0.87
C ALA A 171 4.82 -7.03 -2.29
N MET A 172 5.83 -7.89 -2.47
CA MET A 172 6.07 -8.64 -3.70
C MET A 172 5.29 -9.95 -3.70
N CYS A 173 4.87 -10.41 -4.89
CA CYS A 173 4.29 -11.72 -5.11
C CYS A 173 5.35 -12.68 -5.67
N MET A 174 5.27 -13.97 -5.34
CA MET A 174 6.11 -15.00 -5.95
C MET A 174 5.72 -15.32 -7.38
N ALA A 175 4.42 -15.31 -7.68
CA ALA A 175 3.94 -15.46 -9.05
C ALA A 175 4.06 -14.13 -9.81
N ILE A 176 4.36 -14.24 -11.11
CA ILE A 176 4.52 -13.06 -11.99
C ILE A 176 3.31 -12.15 -11.86
N SER A 177 3.55 -10.95 -11.32
CA SER A 177 2.55 -9.91 -11.13
C SER A 177 1.23 -10.37 -10.50
N GLY A 178 1.30 -11.40 -9.62
CA GLY A 178 0.17 -11.87 -8.83
C GLY A 178 -0.77 -12.85 -9.52
N ARG A 179 -0.47 -13.36 -10.71
CA ARG A 179 -1.20 -14.50 -11.34
C ARG A 179 -0.80 -15.79 -10.65
N CYS A 180 -1.57 -16.25 -9.67
CA CYS A 180 -1.19 -17.34 -8.79
C CYS A 180 -2.36 -18.30 -8.54
N LEU A 181 -2.07 -19.62 -8.58
CA LEU A 181 -3.01 -20.67 -8.22
C LEU A 181 -2.69 -21.31 -6.85
N LEU A 182 -1.60 -20.91 -6.19
CA LEU A 182 -1.14 -21.53 -4.96
C LEU A 182 -2.21 -21.46 -3.85
N SER A 183 -2.81 -20.31 -3.66
CA SER A 183 -3.87 -20.11 -2.68
C SER A 183 -5.12 -20.94 -2.98
N ASN A 184 -5.49 -21.06 -4.26
CA ASN A 184 -6.60 -21.94 -4.65
C ASN A 184 -6.26 -23.41 -4.35
N TYR A 185 -5.05 -23.85 -4.66
CA TYR A 185 -4.60 -25.22 -4.45
C TYR A 185 -4.59 -25.62 -2.96
N PHE A 186 -4.03 -24.78 -2.08
CA PHE A 186 -3.89 -25.10 -0.67
C PHE A 186 -5.15 -24.81 0.19
N THR A 187 -5.93 -23.81 -0.18
CA THR A 187 -7.00 -23.29 0.69
C THR A 187 -8.35 -23.14 0.00
N SER A 188 -8.44 -23.49 -1.29
CA SER A 188 -9.63 -23.24 -2.11
C SER A 188 -10.01 -21.74 -2.19
N ARG A 189 -9.07 -20.82 -1.90
CA ARG A 189 -9.25 -19.38 -1.96
C ARG A 189 -8.55 -18.84 -3.21
N ASP A 190 -9.33 -18.29 -4.13
CA ASP A 190 -8.82 -17.83 -5.42
C ASP A 190 -8.13 -16.44 -5.29
N ALA A 191 -6.80 -16.44 -5.37
CA ALA A 191 -6.00 -15.23 -5.34
C ALA A 191 -6.32 -14.28 -6.51
N ASN A 192 -6.71 -14.82 -7.67
CA ASN A 192 -7.03 -14.05 -8.86
C ASN A 192 -8.43 -13.40 -8.80
N ARG A 193 -9.20 -13.75 -7.77
CA ARG A 193 -10.52 -13.18 -7.47
C ARG A 193 -10.55 -12.39 -6.16
N GLY A 194 -9.40 -12.10 -5.58
CA GLY A 194 -9.28 -11.20 -4.43
C GLY A 194 -9.30 -11.84 -3.06
N ILE A 195 -9.25 -13.17 -2.96
CA ILE A 195 -9.28 -13.89 -1.69
C ILE A 195 -8.00 -14.67 -1.39
N CYS A 196 -6.84 -14.12 -1.78
CA CYS A 196 -5.52 -14.70 -1.55
C CYS A 196 -5.30 -14.96 -0.05
N ALA A 197 -4.94 -16.22 0.30
CA ALA A 197 -4.58 -16.63 1.66
C ALA A 197 -3.12 -16.35 2.01
N GLN A 198 -2.34 -15.86 1.05
CA GLN A 198 -0.90 -15.58 1.19
C GLN A 198 -0.06 -16.82 1.51
N ASP A 199 -0.44 -17.98 0.96
CA ASP A 199 0.20 -19.27 1.18
C ASP A 199 1.70 -19.26 0.83
N CYS A 200 2.12 -18.42 -0.12
CA CYS A 200 3.53 -18.22 -0.45
C CYS A 200 4.39 -17.68 0.72
N ARG A 201 3.77 -17.38 1.86
CA ARG A 201 4.43 -16.91 3.09
C ARG A 201 4.44 -17.97 4.19
N TRP A 202 3.86 -19.15 3.93
CA TRP A 202 3.88 -20.26 4.87
C TRP A 202 5.21 -21.00 4.84
N SER A 203 5.52 -21.70 5.92
CA SER A 203 6.63 -22.65 5.97
C SER A 203 6.25 -23.95 5.24
N TYR A 204 7.14 -24.47 4.44
CA TYR A 204 6.93 -25.73 3.71
C TYR A 204 8.05 -26.72 4.02
N LYS A 205 7.69 -28.01 4.01
CA LYS A 205 8.64 -29.10 3.97
C LYS A 205 8.48 -29.85 2.66
N VAL A 206 9.58 -30.19 2.01
CA VAL A 206 9.58 -30.98 0.78
C VAL A 206 10.02 -32.41 1.07
N ILE A 207 9.23 -33.37 0.63
CA ILE A 207 9.56 -34.79 0.65
C ILE A 207 9.82 -35.19 -0.80
N ALA A 208 11.02 -35.77 -1.07
CA ALA A 208 11.33 -36.30 -2.37
C ALA A 208 10.65 -37.65 -2.54
N GLU A 209 9.72 -37.75 -3.47
CA GLU A 209 9.05 -39.02 -3.81
C GLU A 209 10.07 -40.08 -4.25
N GLY A 210 9.97 -41.29 -3.70
CA GLY A 210 10.94 -42.36 -3.94
C GLY A 210 12.21 -42.30 -3.09
N HIS A 211 12.29 -41.34 -2.16
CA HIS A 211 13.38 -41.18 -1.21
C HIS A 211 12.85 -40.87 0.21
N GLU A 212 11.69 -41.42 0.54
CA GLU A 212 11.00 -41.19 1.82
C GLU A 212 11.84 -41.65 3.03
N GLU A 213 12.78 -42.61 2.81
CA GLU A 213 13.73 -43.08 3.82
C GLU A 213 14.69 -41.97 4.31
N LYS A 214 14.85 -40.91 3.52
CA LYS A 214 15.66 -39.74 3.90
C LYS A 214 14.90 -38.71 4.70
N GLY A 215 13.59 -38.94 4.90
CA GLY A 215 12.71 -38.04 5.64
C GLY A 215 12.32 -36.77 4.88
N ALA A 216 11.56 -35.90 5.54
CA ALA A 216 11.25 -34.58 5.00
C ALA A 216 12.51 -33.72 5.00
N HIS A 217 12.95 -33.33 3.83
CA HIS A 217 14.07 -32.40 3.71
C HIS A 217 13.54 -30.99 3.86
N ASP A 218 14.11 -30.27 4.82
CA ASP A 218 14.00 -28.83 4.83
C ASP A 218 14.79 -28.30 3.63
N ILE A 219 14.13 -27.67 2.69
CA ILE A 219 14.81 -27.00 1.60
C ILE A 219 15.29 -25.66 2.15
N VAL A 220 16.23 -25.66 3.04
CA VAL A 220 16.94 -24.49 3.47
C VAL A 220 18.32 -24.82 3.85
N GLU A 221 19.14 -23.87 3.67
CA GLU A 221 20.53 -23.97 4.04
C GLU A 221 20.84 -23.52 5.46
N GLU A 222 19.94 -22.92 6.23
CA GLU A 222 20.21 -22.57 7.62
C GLU A 222 18.99 -22.65 8.53
N HIS A 223 19.08 -23.36 9.65
CA HIS A 223 18.13 -23.44 10.77
C HIS A 223 16.81 -24.21 10.56
N GLY A 224 16.73 -25.14 9.61
CA GLY A 224 15.71 -26.21 9.65
C GLY A 224 14.33 -25.87 9.10
N SER A 225 14.12 -24.81 8.34
CA SER A 225 12.87 -24.49 7.65
C SER A 225 13.09 -23.80 6.33
N THR A 226 12.42 -24.26 5.24
CA THR A 226 12.47 -23.60 3.94
C THR A 226 11.28 -22.70 3.69
N PHE A 227 11.56 -21.49 3.34
CA PHE A 227 10.58 -20.56 2.79
C PHE A 227 10.76 -20.50 1.27
N ILE A 228 10.17 -21.44 0.54
CA ILE A 228 10.30 -21.52 -0.93
C ILE A 228 9.76 -20.26 -1.60
N PHE A 229 8.88 -19.49 -0.94
CA PHE A 229 8.09 -18.44 -1.58
C PHE A 229 8.02 -17.12 -0.79
N ASN A 230 8.86 -16.89 0.20
CA ASN A 230 8.76 -15.72 1.06
C ASN A 230 9.54 -14.52 0.51
N ALA A 231 8.99 -13.86 -0.51
CA ALA A 231 9.60 -12.66 -1.08
C ALA A 231 9.65 -11.51 -0.06
N LYS A 232 10.77 -10.77 -0.01
CA LYS A 232 10.91 -9.50 0.70
C LYS A 232 9.94 -8.45 0.17
N ASP A 233 9.70 -7.38 0.92
CA ASP A 233 8.91 -6.25 0.44
C ASP A 233 9.79 -5.35 -0.46
N LEU A 234 9.21 -4.84 -1.55
CA LEU A 234 9.87 -3.87 -2.41
C LEU A 234 10.06 -2.54 -1.67
N CYS A 235 11.25 -1.94 -1.79
CA CYS A 235 11.51 -0.58 -1.36
C CYS A 235 12.52 0.08 -2.30
N THR A 236 12.12 1.16 -2.97
CA THR A 236 12.97 1.88 -3.93
C THR A 236 13.51 3.20 -3.38
N ILE A 237 13.30 3.50 -2.10
CA ILE A 237 13.58 4.82 -1.52
C ILE A 237 15.06 5.25 -1.68
N GLU A 238 15.98 4.29 -1.62
CA GLU A 238 17.42 4.55 -1.74
C GLU A 238 17.88 4.94 -3.15
N PHE A 239 17.07 4.59 -4.17
CA PHE A 239 17.39 4.82 -5.59
C PHE A 239 16.18 5.36 -6.37
N ILE A 240 15.29 6.08 -5.69
CA ILE A 240 14.08 6.64 -6.30
C ILE A 240 14.40 7.62 -7.43
N ASP A 241 15.52 8.34 -7.35
CA ASP A 241 16.05 9.17 -8.42
C ASP A 241 16.24 8.41 -9.72
N LYS A 242 16.82 7.20 -9.66
CA LYS A 242 17.01 6.32 -10.83
C LYS A 242 15.68 5.84 -11.42
N VAL A 243 14.68 5.62 -10.57
CA VAL A 243 13.32 5.29 -11.03
C VAL A 243 12.72 6.50 -11.77
N LEU A 244 12.86 7.70 -11.23
CA LEU A 244 12.38 8.94 -11.85
C LEU A 244 13.06 9.24 -13.20
N GLU A 245 14.35 8.92 -13.32
CA GLU A 245 15.14 9.09 -14.54
C GLU A 245 14.68 8.17 -15.69
N THR A 246 13.92 7.12 -15.42
CA THR A 246 13.31 6.27 -16.47
C THR A 246 12.21 6.98 -17.24
N GLY A 247 11.69 8.10 -16.72
CA GLY A 247 10.62 8.87 -17.35
C GLY A 247 9.21 8.34 -17.07
N VAL A 248 9.01 7.52 -16.03
CA VAL A 248 7.68 7.06 -15.59
C VAL A 248 6.77 8.22 -15.19
N ASP A 249 5.47 8.01 -15.31
CA ASP A 249 4.46 9.04 -15.06
C ASP A 249 3.79 8.91 -13.69
N SER A 250 3.80 7.71 -13.09
CA SER A 250 3.17 7.44 -11.80
C SER A 250 3.95 6.41 -10.99
N LEU A 251 4.05 6.65 -9.69
CA LEU A 251 4.73 5.84 -8.70
C LEU A 251 3.69 5.26 -7.74
N LYS A 252 3.52 3.94 -7.76
CA LYS A 252 2.47 3.25 -7.01
C LYS A 252 2.98 2.59 -5.74
N ILE A 253 2.27 2.84 -4.64
CA ILE A 253 2.49 2.17 -3.36
C ILE A 253 1.51 0.99 -3.24
N GLU A 254 1.99 -0.23 -2.94
CA GLU A 254 1.14 -1.36 -2.54
C GLU A 254 0.90 -1.33 -1.03
N GLY A 255 -0.33 -1.60 -0.60
CA GLY A 255 -0.66 -1.63 0.82
C GLY A 255 -2.12 -1.35 1.15
N ARG A 256 -3.06 -1.66 0.24
CA ARG A 256 -4.50 -1.36 0.44
C ARG A 256 -5.07 -1.99 1.72
N MET A 257 -4.56 -3.15 2.13
CA MET A 257 -4.94 -3.83 3.37
C MET A 257 -4.20 -3.31 4.61
N LYS A 258 -3.06 -2.65 4.43
CA LYS A 258 -2.22 -2.14 5.51
C LYS A 258 -2.91 -1.04 6.34
N SER A 259 -2.38 -0.75 7.53
CA SER A 259 -2.89 0.27 8.46
C SER A 259 -2.77 1.70 7.92
N ILE A 260 -3.44 2.66 8.57
CA ILE A 260 -3.25 4.08 8.29
C ILE A 260 -1.81 4.50 8.58
N TYR A 261 -1.17 3.94 9.61
CA TYR A 261 0.21 4.24 9.99
C TYR A 261 1.19 3.83 8.87
N TYR A 262 1.02 2.62 8.31
CA TYR A 262 1.79 2.21 7.15
C TYR A 262 1.62 3.17 5.97
N ASN A 263 0.38 3.45 5.58
CA ASN A 263 0.10 4.33 4.45
C ASN A 263 0.69 5.73 4.63
N SER A 264 0.48 6.33 5.79
CA SER A 264 0.96 7.68 6.10
C SER A 264 2.48 7.76 6.04
N THR A 265 3.16 6.80 6.69
CA THR A 265 4.62 6.78 6.74
C THR A 265 5.22 6.58 5.35
N VAL A 266 4.71 5.61 4.57
CA VAL A 266 5.22 5.37 3.21
C VAL A 266 4.99 6.58 2.31
N VAL A 267 3.77 7.11 2.27
CA VAL A 267 3.45 8.30 1.45
C VAL A 267 4.33 9.49 1.83
N LYS A 268 4.50 9.74 3.12
CA LYS A 268 5.34 10.83 3.64
C LYS A 268 6.77 10.72 3.15
N GLN A 269 7.41 9.55 3.31
CA GLN A 269 8.82 9.40 2.97
C GLN A 269 9.05 9.54 1.46
N TYR A 270 8.20 8.93 0.63
CA TYR A 270 8.29 9.11 -0.82
C TYR A 270 7.95 10.54 -1.24
N ARG A 271 7.01 11.23 -0.58
CA ARG A 271 6.74 12.66 -0.85
C ARG A 271 7.96 13.53 -0.57
N GLN A 272 8.64 13.33 0.56
CA GLN A 272 9.86 14.06 0.90
C GLN A 272 10.97 13.80 -0.12
N ALA A 273 11.17 12.55 -0.52
CA ALA A 273 12.16 12.18 -1.53
C ALA A 273 11.85 12.83 -2.91
N LEU A 274 10.59 12.84 -3.33
CA LEU A 274 10.15 13.48 -4.57
C LEU A 274 10.32 15.01 -4.51
N ASP A 275 9.97 15.63 -3.40
CA ASP A 275 10.12 17.09 -3.24
C ASP A 275 11.60 17.48 -3.23
N SER A 276 12.47 16.69 -2.60
CA SER A 276 13.92 16.84 -2.68
C SER A 276 14.42 16.71 -4.12
N TYR A 277 13.96 15.72 -4.88
CA TYR A 277 14.36 15.54 -6.28
C TYR A 277 13.95 16.74 -7.15
N TYR A 278 12.74 17.22 -6.99
CA TYR A 278 12.24 18.37 -7.78
C TYR A 278 12.77 19.73 -7.32
N SER A 279 13.36 19.81 -6.12
CA SER A 279 14.10 21.02 -5.69
C SER A 279 15.40 21.25 -6.45
N GLY A 280 15.90 20.23 -7.17
CA GLY A 280 17.13 20.28 -7.96
C GLY A 280 18.42 19.92 -7.20
N ASN A 281 18.32 19.67 -5.90
CA ASN A 281 19.46 19.32 -5.03
C ASN A 281 19.25 17.96 -4.36
N TYR A 282 18.80 16.96 -5.14
CA TYR A 282 18.52 15.64 -4.61
C TYR A 282 19.75 15.01 -3.95
N LYS A 283 19.56 14.57 -2.73
CA LYS A 283 20.47 13.70 -2.01
C LYS A 283 19.63 12.72 -1.20
N TYR A 284 19.93 11.44 -1.33
CA TYR A 284 19.30 10.44 -0.49
C TYR A 284 19.55 10.75 0.99
N ASP A 285 18.47 10.75 1.79
CA ASP A 285 18.54 10.88 3.24
C ASP A 285 18.25 9.51 3.89
N PRO A 286 19.21 8.90 4.61
CA PRO A 286 19.00 7.61 5.29
C PRO A 286 17.81 7.60 6.25
N LYS A 287 17.42 8.73 6.80
CA LYS A 287 16.23 8.85 7.66
C LYS A 287 14.96 8.37 6.97
N TRP A 288 14.85 8.51 5.65
CA TRP A 288 13.67 8.02 4.92
C TRP A 288 13.53 6.50 5.06
N LEU A 289 14.61 5.74 4.94
CA LEU A 289 14.59 4.30 5.13
C LEU A 289 14.38 3.94 6.61
N GLU A 290 15.04 4.65 7.54
CA GLU A 290 14.85 4.45 8.98
C GLU A 290 13.37 4.61 9.37
N GLU A 291 12.69 5.63 8.85
CA GLU A 291 11.26 5.83 9.09
C GLU A 291 10.41 4.71 8.44
N LEU A 292 10.75 4.24 7.25
CA LEU A 292 10.07 3.10 6.62
C LEU A 292 10.27 1.80 7.39
N GLN A 293 11.31 1.67 8.19
CA GLN A 293 11.54 0.51 9.08
C GLN A 293 10.76 0.59 10.40
N THR A 294 10.06 1.69 10.68
CA THR A 294 9.24 1.82 11.88
C THR A 294 7.88 1.14 11.79
N ILE A 295 7.39 0.93 10.57
CA ILE A 295 6.07 0.33 10.29
C ILE A 295 6.17 -1.18 10.15
N SER A 296 5.04 -1.89 10.18
CA SER A 296 5.00 -3.35 9.98
C SER A 296 5.35 -3.71 8.54
N HIS A 297 6.55 -4.25 8.33
CA HIS A 297 7.11 -4.62 7.03
C HIS A 297 7.91 -5.93 7.11
N ARG A 298 8.07 -6.62 5.99
CA ARG A 298 9.09 -7.65 5.80
C ARG A 298 10.42 -6.98 5.43
N LEU A 299 11.52 -7.70 5.52
CA LEU A 299 12.81 -7.19 5.04
C LEU A 299 12.64 -6.57 3.65
N TYR A 300 13.31 -5.47 3.40
CA TYR A 300 13.24 -4.78 2.12
C TYR A 300 14.21 -5.36 1.08
N SER A 301 13.79 -5.35 -0.18
CA SER A 301 14.62 -5.62 -1.34
C SER A 301 14.43 -4.56 -2.42
N LYS A 302 15.37 -4.54 -3.35
CA LYS A 302 15.33 -3.64 -4.53
C LYS A 302 14.46 -4.24 -5.66
N GLY A 303 13.89 -5.43 -5.44
CA GLY A 303 13.17 -6.18 -6.48
C GLY A 303 14.06 -6.41 -7.70
N PHE A 304 13.46 -6.35 -8.88
CA PHE A 304 14.15 -6.54 -10.16
C PHE A 304 14.74 -5.25 -10.75
N TYR A 305 14.55 -4.10 -10.13
CA TYR A 305 14.91 -2.80 -10.69
C TYR A 305 16.39 -2.67 -11.07
N LEU A 306 17.29 -3.22 -10.25
CA LEU A 306 18.74 -3.12 -10.45
C LEU A 306 19.35 -4.37 -11.14
N GLY A 307 18.52 -5.28 -11.63
CA GLY A 307 18.95 -6.48 -12.33
C GLY A 307 18.31 -7.76 -11.80
N VAL A 308 18.97 -8.89 -12.03
CA VAL A 308 18.50 -10.20 -11.59
C VAL A 308 18.51 -10.26 -10.06
N THR A 309 17.44 -10.75 -9.47
CA THR A 309 17.37 -11.02 -8.02
C THR A 309 18.28 -12.19 -7.66
N THR A 310 18.92 -12.08 -6.50
CA THR A 310 19.80 -13.10 -5.94
C THR A 310 19.15 -13.78 -4.73
N GLU A 311 19.82 -14.75 -4.12
CA GLU A 311 19.41 -15.37 -2.87
C GLU A 311 19.20 -14.34 -1.76
N GLU A 312 19.98 -13.26 -1.75
CA GLU A 312 19.85 -12.15 -0.79
C GLU A 312 18.51 -11.41 -0.88
N ASP A 313 17.80 -11.50 -2.02
CA ASP A 313 16.49 -10.88 -2.20
C ASP A 313 15.34 -11.74 -1.65
N GLN A 314 15.62 -12.96 -1.22
CA GLN A 314 14.66 -13.86 -0.58
C GLN A 314 14.71 -13.70 0.95
N ASN A 315 13.62 -14.05 1.60
CA ASN A 315 13.53 -14.00 3.05
C ASN A 315 13.57 -15.41 3.63
N TYR A 316 14.71 -15.79 4.19
CA TYR A 316 14.95 -17.11 4.77
C TYR A 316 14.67 -17.18 6.30
N HIS A 317 14.19 -16.10 6.91
CA HIS A 317 13.93 -16.11 8.35
C HIS A 317 12.65 -16.87 8.72
N THR A 318 12.73 -17.66 9.78
CA THR A 318 11.61 -18.43 10.35
C THR A 318 10.54 -17.51 10.95
N GLY A 319 9.27 -17.83 10.72
CA GLY A 319 8.13 -17.08 11.23
C GLY A 319 7.52 -16.10 10.20
N SER A 320 6.56 -15.31 10.63
CA SER A 320 5.89 -14.30 9.78
C SER A 320 6.81 -13.18 9.32
N SER A 321 8.00 -13.11 9.89
CA SER A 321 9.14 -12.23 9.58
C SER A 321 8.77 -10.75 9.36
N TYR A 322 7.67 -10.30 9.95
CA TYR A 322 7.36 -8.87 10.02
C TYR A 322 8.15 -8.23 11.15
N SER A 323 8.80 -7.13 10.82
CA SER A 323 9.48 -6.24 11.77
C SER A 323 8.65 -4.98 11.94
N GLN A 324 8.58 -4.49 13.18
CA GLN A 324 7.96 -3.22 13.51
C GLN A 324 8.62 -2.66 14.77
N THR A 325 9.01 -1.40 14.76
CA THR A 325 9.67 -0.78 15.92
C THR A 325 8.81 0.28 16.62
N TYR A 326 7.75 0.76 15.96
CA TYR A 326 6.80 1.72 16.53
C TYR A 326 5.35 1.29 16.29
N GLN A 327 4.50 1.56 17.26
CA GLN A 327 3.07 1.31 17.20
C GLN A 327 2.29 2.62 17.15
N LEU A 328 1.30 2.70 16.26
CA LEU A 328 0.33 3.79 16.25
C LEU A 328 -0.55 3.71 17.49
N VAL A 329 -0.58 4.74 18.32
CA VAL A 329 -1.42 4.78 19.52
C VAL A 329 -2.64 5.66 19.37
N ALA A 330 -2.54 6.72 18.58
CA ALA A 330 -3.69 7.60 18.35
C ALA A 330 -3.59 8.36 17.02
N LYS A 331 -4.72 8.91 16.60
CA LYS A 331 -4.85 9.92 15.55
C LYS A 331 -5.52 11.16 16.13
N VAL A 332 -5.04 12.33 15.78
CA VAL A 332 -5.69 13.59 16.12
C VAL A 332 -6.98 13.71 15.31
N ALA A 333 -8.12 13.80 16.00
CA ALA A 333 -9.43 13.96 15.39
C ALA A 333 -9.80 15.42 15.23
N GLU A 334 -9.53 16.22 16.26
CA GLU A 334 -9.96 17.62 16.34
C GLU A 334 -8.99 18.43 17.20
N LYS A 335 -8.81 19.71 16.85
CA LYS A 335 -8.11 20.71 17.64
C LYS A 335 -9.16 21.54 18.39
N LEU A 336 -9.10 21.53 19.69
CA LEU A 336 -9.94 22.35 20.56
C LEU A 336 -9.19 23.63 20.92
N ASP A 337 -9.85 24.52 21.68
CA ASP A 337 -9.22 25.72 22.26
C ASP A 337 -8.22 25.35 23.38
N ASN A 338 -7.27 26.24 23.66
CA ASN A 338 -6.36 26.16 24.82
C ASN A 338 -5.44 24.92 24.83
N ASN A 339 -4.75 24.62 23.74
CA ASN A 339 -3.81 23.49 23.64
C ASN A 339 -4.43 22.12 23.95
N LYS A 340 -5.72 21.97 23.71
CA LYS A 340 -6.45 20.71 23.85
C LYS A 340 -6.77 20.11 22.51
N TYR A 341 -6.66 18.78 22.44
CA TYR A 341 -6.86 18.01 21.22
C TYR A 341 -7.70 16.77 21.52
N VAL A 342 -8.58 16.42 20.61
CA VAL A 342 -9.35 15.17 20.66
C VAL A 342 -8.54 14.10 19.91
N TRP A 343 -8.25 13.01 20.61
CA TRP A 343 -7.58 11.85 20.02
C TRP A 343 -8.52 10.67 19.86
N GLU A 344 -8.50 10.04 18.71
CA GLU A 344 -9.04 8.69 18.49
C GLU A 344 -7.95 7.67 18.87
N ILE A 345 -8.17 6.93 19.93
CA ILE A 345 -7.21 5.97 20.46
C ILE A 345 -7.26 4.67 19.67
N ARG A 346 -6.12 4.23 19.18
CA ARG A 346 -5.95 3.02 18.37
C ARG A 346 -5.36 1.87 19.15
N ASN A 347 -4.43 2.18 20.05
CA ASN A 347 -3.81 1.21 20.93
C ASN A 347 -3.70 1.80 22.34
N ARG A 348 -3.54 0.90 23.35
CA ARG A 348 -3.40 1.32 24.74
C ARG A 348 -2.21 2.28 24.91
N VAL A 349 -2.43 3.40 25.57
CA VAL A 349 -1.41 4.40 25.81
C VAL A 349 -1.55 4.97 27.23
N TYR A 350 -0.41 5.23 27.88
CA TYR A 350 -0.30 5.73 29.23
C TYR A 350 0.18 7.18 29.23
N THR A 351 -0.17 7.94 30.26
CA THR A 351 0.35 9.31 30.45
C THR A 351 1.88 9.32 30.56
N SER A 352 2.48 8.24 31.06
CA SER A 352 3.93 8.08 31.20
C SER A 352 4.65 7.71 29.90
N SER A 353 3.93 7.39 28.81
CA SER A 353 4.53 6.96 27.55
C SER A 353 5.36 8.09 26.90
N GLU A 354 6.52 7.74 26.33
CA GLU A 354 7.26 8.62 25.44
C GLU A 354 6.63 8.57 24.05
N LEU A 355 6.01 9.67 23.66
CA LEU A 355 5.22 9.77 22.44
C LEU A 355 5.98 10.50 21.34
N GLU A 356 5.69 10.14 20.11
CA GLU A 356 6.14 10.88 18.94
C GLU A 356 4.94 11.31 18.08
N LEU A 357 4.93 12.60 17.74
CA LEU A 357 3.99 13.19 16.79
C LEU A 357 4.53 13.07 15.37
N VAL A 358 3.79 12.41 14.51
CA VAL A 358 4.10 12.23 13.09
C VAL A 358 3.20 13.13 12.25
N ARG A 359 3.82 14.08 11.54
CA ARG A 359 3.16 15.08 10.69
C ARG A 359 3.66 15.01 9.25
N PRO A 360 2.90 15.51 8.25
CA PRO A 360 3.41 15.76 6.91
C PRO A 360 4.68 16.67 6.95
N HIS A 361 5.60 16.46 6.04
CA HIS A 361 6.74 17.34 5.74
C HIS A 361 7.73 17.63 6.88
N GLN A 362 7.59 17.05 8.06
CA GLN A 362 8.44 17.30 9.22
C GLN A 362 8.92 15.98 9.84
N ASP A 363 10.12 16.01 10.46
CA ASP A 363 10.59 14.89 11.27
C ASP A 363 9.64 14.67 12.47
N PRO A 364 9.52 13.43 12.98
CA PRO A 364 8.73 13.15 14.16
C PRO A 364 9.21 13.96 15.38
N VAL A 365 8.27 14.46 16.18
CA VAL A 365 8.56 15.27 17.36
C VAL A 365 8.24 14.49 18.62
N LYS A 366 9.24 14.26 19.48
CA LYS A 366 9.04 13.64 20.80
C LYS A 366 8.33 14.61 21.75
N PHE A 367 7.37 14.09 22.48
CA PHE A 367 6.63 14.89 23.47
C PHE A 367 6.06 14.02 24.58
N LYS A 368 5.58 14.67 25.64
CA LYS A 368 4.83 14.07 26.74
C LYS A 368 3.51 14.78 26.90
N ILE A 369 2.52 14.07 27.38
CA ILE A 369 1.23 14.63 27.74
C ILE A 369 1.14 14.76 29.25
N LYS A 370 0.33 15.71 29.70
CA LYS A 370 0.07 15.90 31.13
C LYS A 370 -0.96 14.91 31.63
N ASN A 371 -2.10 14.85 30.95
CA ASN A 371 -3.24 14.03 31.33
C ASN A 371 -4.05 13.61 30.12
N PHE A 372 -4.78 12.49 30.24
CA PHE A 372 -5.96 12.22 29.44
C PHE A 372 -7.20 12.67 30.20
N LEU A 373 -8.13 13.27 29.49
CA LEU A 373 -9.46 13.58 30.02
C LEU A 373 -10.49 12.69 29.31
N ASN A 374 -11.34 12.06 30.09
CA ASN A 374 -12.47 11.30 29.56
C ASN A 374 -13.48 12.28 28.93
N THR A 375 -13.89 12.02 27.69
CA THR A 375 -14.80 12.90 26.93
C THR A 375 -16.22 12.99 27.52
N LYS A 376 -16.62 12.06 28.40
CA LYS A 376 -17.98 11.99 28.96
C LYS A 376 -18.14 12.82 30.23
N ASN A 377 -17.12 12.84 31.10
CA ASN A 377 -17.19 13.44 32.44
C ASN A 377 -16.03 14.37 32.78
N ASN A 378 -15.08 14.57 31.85
CA ASN A 378 -13.84 15.34 32.02
C ASN A 378 -12.96 14.86 33.18
N GLU A 379 -13.14 13.63 33.66
CA GLU A 379 -12.25 13.05 34.67
C GLU A 379 -10.88 12.75 34.08
N ILE A 380 -9.86 12.93 34.92
CA ILE A 380 -8.48 12.58 34.56
C ILE A 380 -8.35 11.06 34.60
N ILE A 381 -7.80 10.49 33.53
CA ILE A 381 -7.47 9.08 33.41
C ILE A 381 -5.99 8.94 33.08
N GLU A 382 -5.34 7.92 33.61
CA GLU A 382 -3.91 7.63 33.38
C GLU A 382 -3.67 6.77 32.13
N VAL A 383 -4.71 6.06 31.71
CA VAL A 383 -4.65 5.11 30.59
C VAL A 383 -5.80 5.35 29.63
N ALA A 384 -5.50 5.51 28.35
CA ALA A 384 -6.50 5.53 27.29
C ALA A 384 -6.50 4.16 26.56
N HIS A 385 -7.71 3.62 26.35
CA HIS A 385 -7.91 2.28 25.77
C HIS A 385 -8.24 2.34 24.27
N PRO A 386 -7.94 1.28 23.49
CA PRO A 386 -8.28 1.19 22.09
C PRO A 386 -9.78 1.44 21.84
N ASN A 387 -10.08 1.98 20.66
CA ASN A 387 -11.45 2.31 20.23
C ASN A 387 -12.21 3.30 21.12
N THR A 388 -11.49 4.09 21.90
CA THR A 388 -12.06 5.20 22.68
C THR A 388 -11.59 6.54 22.12
N VAL A 389 -12.18 7.61 22.66
CA VAL A 389 -11.81 9.00 22.39
C VAL A 389 -11.38 9.64 23.70
N ALA A 390 -10.27 10.35 23.68
CA ALA A 390 -9.77 11.09 24.83
C ALA A 390 -9.42 12.53 24.45
N ILE A 391 -9.59 13.45 25.37
CA ILE A 391 -9.06 14.81 25.24
C ILE A 391 -7.70 14.84 25.91
N ILE A 392 -6.71 15.40 25.23
CA ILE A 392 -5.37 15.60 25.77
C ILE A 392 -5.02 17.09 25.83
N GLU A 393 -4.16 17.42 26.76
CA GLU A 393 -3.58 18.75 26.87
C GLU A 393 -2.06 18.65 26.69
N THR A 394 -1.52 19.43 25.74
CA THR A 394 -0.10 19.43 25.41
C THR A 394 0.30 20.79 24.83
N ASP A 395 1.55 21.19 25.06
CA ASP A 395 2.12 22.40 24.45
C ASP A 395 2.60 22.17 23.00
N VAL A 396 2.55 20.93 22.51
CA VAL A 396 2.92 20.59 21.13
C VAL A 396 1.73 20.83 20.22
N GLU A 397 1.89 21.71 19.25
CA GLU A 397 0.85 22.00 18.27
C GLU A 397 0.61 20.78 17.36
N MET A 398 -0.66 20.44 17.19
CA MET A 398 -1.13 19.32 16.37
C MET A 398 -2.26 19.78 15.45
N GLU A 399 -2.40 19.07 14.33
CA GLU A 399 -3.51 19.28 13.40
C GLU A 399 -4.34 18.00 13.25
N PRO A 400 -5.63 18.12 12.88
CA PRO A 400 -6.44 16.94 12.56
C PRO A 400 -5.74 16.07 11.52
N MET A 401 -5.78 14.76 11.71
CA MET A 401 -5.13 13.71 10.91
C MET A 401 -3.65 13.46 11.24
N ASP A 402 -3.01 14.25 12.09
CA ASP A 402 -1.69 13.91 12.63
C ASP A 402 -1.74 12.59 13.40
N LEU A 403 -0.64 11.85 13.39
CA LEU A 403 -0.56 10.54 14.03
C LEU A 403 0.35 10.57 15.25
N ILE A 404 -0.01 9.80 16.27
CA ILE A 404 0.78 9.64 17.47
C ILE A 404 1.23 8.19 17.58
N ARG A 405 2.54 7.99 17.77
CA ARG A 405 3.16 6.68 17.89
C ARG A 405 3.98 6.53 19.17
N VAL A 406 4.21 5.30 19.56
CA VAL A 406 5.09 4.92 20.67
C VAL A 406 6.10 3.88 20.17
N ARG A 407 7.33 3.94 20.70
CA ARG A 407 8.34 2.92 20.40
C ARG A 407 7.96 1.61 21.12
N LEU A 408 8.03 0.51 20.39
CA LEU A 408 7.84 -0.83 20.96
C LEU A 408 9.08 -1.25 21.75
N PRO A 409 8.94 -2.05 22.83
CA PRO A 409 10.06 -2.68 23.50
C PRO A 409 10.84 -3.58 22.53
N GLU A 410 12.15 -3.68 22.72
CA GLU A 410 12.99 -4.55 21.89
C GLU A 410 12.54 -6.02 22.04
N GLY A 411 12.35 -6.70 20.89
CA GLY A 411 11.96 -8.11 20.84
C GLY A 411 10.46 -8.40 20.79
N GLN A 412 9.59 -7.41 20.80
CA GLN A 412 8.14 -7.62 20.55
C GLN A 412 7.83 -7.41 19.06
N SER A 413 7.24 -8.46 18.45
CA SER A 413 6.61 -8.38 17.12
C SER A 413 5.10 -8.33 17.26
N ASP A 414 4.37 -7.86 16.23
CA ASP A 414 2.88 -7.81 16.20
C ASP A 414 2.22 -9.18 16.54
N THR A 415 2.91 -10.29 16.32
CA THR A 415 2.40 -11.64 16.59
C THR A 415 2.23 -11.94 18.08
N ASP A 416 2.94 -11.23 18.96
CA ASP A 416 2.83 -11.44 20.41
C ASP A 416 1.62 -10.71 21.02
N MET A 417 1.01 -9.78 20.29
CA MET A 417 -0.14 -9.01 20.77
C MET A 417 -1.51 -9.56 20.33
N GLU A 418 -1.58 -10.36 19.26
CA GLU A 418 -2.83 -11.00 18.83
C GLU A 418 -3.21 -12.22 19.68
N THR A 419 -2.29 -12.79 20.46
CA THR A 419 -2.53 -13.96 21.32
C THR A 419 -2.90 -13.62 22.76
N GLY A 420 -2.88 -12.37 23.15
CA GLY A 420 -3.23 -11.92 24.48
C GLY A 420 -4.56 -11.20 24.53
N GLU A 421 -5.67 -11.91 24.41
CA GLU A 421 -6.99 -11.55 24.95
C GLU A 421 -8.15 -12.11 24.11
N ASN A 422 -8.24 -13.43 24.05
CA ASN A 422 -9.54 -14.10 23.94
C ASN A 422 -9.68 -15.10 25.10
N THR A 423 -9.65 -14.58 26.31
CA THR A 423 -10.16 -15.24 27.50
C THR A 423 -10.82 -14.19 28.38
N LEU A 424 -12.08 -13.95 28.09
CA LEU A 424 -13.24 -13.77 28.98
C LEU A 424 -14.47 -13.39 28.16
#